data_f3655bfd5cc7aa36cef513e03b9fa9a7
#
_entry.id   f3655bfd5cc7aa36cef513e03b9fa9a7
#
_cell.length_a   1.000
_cell.length_b   1.000
_cell.length_c   1.000
_cell.angle_alpha   90.00
_cell.angle_beta   90.00
_cell.angle_gamma   90.00
#
_symmetry.space_group_name_H-M   'P 1'
#
loop_
_entity.id
_entity.type
_entity.pdbx_description
1 polymer ?
#
loop_
_entity_poly.entity_id
_entity_poly.type
_entity_poly.pdbx_seq_one_letter_code
_entity_poly.pdbx_strand_id
1 'polypeptide(L)'
;MLSALSLCFSSLAFLLYYTSASDQRMLFAAAIMVMLNGIADAVDGALARKMGYADRRGDLLDHVIDRYSDVLMLSGVIFAGYVRWEVGLLAVVGVLMTSYIGTQAQAVNLRRCYGGMLGRADRLVFLVVATLANAIHPHRIGGLQILGWMVLITMVLSHITAVQRFIYIWRSLGR
;
A
#
# COMPACT_ATOMS: atom_id res chain seq x y z
N MET A 1 -10.78 16.72 -2.93
CA MET A 1 -11.42 16.51 -1.61
C MET A 1 -11.35 15.03 -1.18
N LEU A 2 -11.64 14.09 -2.05
CA LEU A 2 -11.57 12.64 -1.71
C LEU A 2 -10.17 12.16 -1.37
N SER A 3 -9.15 12.66 -2.08
CA SER A 3 -7.74 12.34 -1.77
C SER A 3 -7.32 12.77 -0.35
N ALA A 4 -7.82 13.93 0.16
CA ALA A 4 -7.56 14.33 1.54
C ALA A 4 -8.24 13.41 2.57
N LEU A 5 -9.45 12.89 2.25
CA LEU A 5 -10.13 11.88 3.06
C LEU A 5 -9.34 10.57 3.10
N SER A 6 -8.78 10.15 1.96
CA SER A 6 -7.90 8.98 1.88
C SER A 6 -6.71 9.10 2.84
N LEU A 7 -6.06 10.28 2.90
CA LEU A 7 -4.98 10.54 3.85
C LEU A 7 -5.45 10.51 5.30
N CYS A 8 -6.64 11.05 5.61
CA CYS A 8 -7.21 10.96 6.95
C CYS A 8 -7.47 9.50 7.36
N PHE A 9 -8.05 8.68 6.48
CA PHE A 9 -8.31 7.27 6.77
C PHE A 9 -7.01 6.50 6.99
N SER A 10 -5.97 6.74 6.19
CA SER A 10 -4.67 6.08 6.39
C SER A 10 -3.97 6.52 7.67
N SER A 11 -4.12 7.80 8.07
CA SER A 11 -3.59 8.30 9.35
C SER A 11 -4.31 7.69 10.54
N LEU A 12 -5.63 7.56 10.46
CA LEU A 12 -6.41 6.85 11.48
C LEU A 12 -6.06 5.35 11.53
N ALA A 13 -5.89 4.71 10.37
CA ALA A 13 -5.44 3.32 10.31
C ALA A 13 -4.08 3.14 10.99
N PHE A 14 -3.12 4.05 10.76
CA PHE A 14 -1.83 4.05 11.45
C PHE A 14 -2.01 4.04 12.98
N LEU A 15 -2.81 4.97 13.52
CA LEU A 15 -3.05 5.07 14.96
C LEU A 15 -3.72 3.80 15.52
N LEU A 16 -4.70 3.26 14.80
CA LEU A 16 -5.41 2.05 15.19
C LEU A 16 -4.50 0.81 15.15
N TYR A 17 -3.62 0.69 14.15
CA TYR A 17 -2.59 -0.36 14.16
C TYR A 17 -1.64 -0.19 15.33
N TYR A 18 -1.14 1.02 15.57
CA TYR A 18 -0.22 1.28 16.68
C TYR A 18 -0.84 0.91 18.04
N THR A 19 -2.09 1.31 18.28
CA THR A 19 -2.81 1.00 19.52
C THR A 19 -3.22 -0.49 19.62
N SER A 20 -3.29 -1.22 18.50
CA SER A 20 -3.61 -2.64 18.49
C SER A 20 -2.58 -3.51 19.19
N ALA A 21 -1.38 -3.00 19.44
CA ALA A 21 -0.37 -3.64 20.29
C ALA A 21 -0.89 -3.88 21.72
N SER A 22 -1.75 -2.97 22.22
CA SER A 22 -2.36 -3.03 23.56
C SER A 22 -3.77 -3.62 23.54
N ASP A 23 -4.55 -3.37 22.50
CA ASP A 23 -5.92 -3.89 22.32
C ASP A 23 -6.16 -4.35 20.88
N GLN A 24 -6.16 -5.65 20.68
CA GLN A 24 -6.35 -6.26 19.34
C GLN A 24 -7.72 -5.95 18.69
N ARG A 25 -8.73 -5.53 19.47
CA ARG A 25 -10.01 -5.10 18.92
C ARG A 25 -9.87 -3.91 17.98
N MET A 26 -8.84 -3.10 18.16
CA MET A 26 -8.51 -1.97 17.28
C MET A 26 -8.23 -2.40 15.84
N LEU A 27 -7.87 -3.68 15.61
CA LEU A 27 -7.66 -4.21 14.26
C LEU A 27 -8.93 -4.22 13.41
N PHE A 28 -10.11 -4.45 14.02
CA PHE A 28 -11.38 -4.35 13.25
C PHE A 28 -11.60 -2.93 12.75
N ALA A 29 -11.38 -1.93 13.60
CA ALA A 29 -11.48 -0.54 13.20
C ALA A 29 -10.39 -0.17 12.18
N ALA A 30 -9.15 -0.66 12.33
CA ALA A 30 -8.07 -0.46 11.38
C ALA A 30 -8.45 -1.03 9.99
N ALA A 31 -9.00 -2.24 9.93
CA ALA A 31 -9.46 -2.85 8.68
C ALA A 31 -10.52 -1.97 7.98
N ILE A 32 -11.47 -1.43 8.74
CA ILE A 32 -12.50 -0.51 8.20
C ILE A 32 -11.83 0.74 7.62
N MET A 33 -10.86 1.34 8.32
CA MET A 33 -10.16 2.53 7.81
C MET A 33 -9.36 2.24 6.53
N VAL A 34 -8.71 1.09 6.43
CA VAL A 34 -8.02 0.66 5.21
C VAL A 34 -9.01 0.44 4.06
N MET A 35 -10.16 -0.18 4.32
CA MET A 35 -11.22 -0.34 3.31
C MET A 35 -11.76 1.02 2.83
N LEU A 36 -12.03 1.94 3.75
CA LEU A 36 -12.50 3.28 3.40
C LEU A 36 -11.46 4.07 2.59
N ASN A 37 -10.17 3.92 2.92
CA ASN A 37 -9.08 4.47 2.11
C ASN A 37 -9.13 3.93 0.67
N GLY A 38 -9.24 2.62 0.48
CA GLY A 38 -9.31 2.00 -0.84
C GLY A 38 -10.57 2.39 -1.63
N ILE A 39 -11.72 2.50 -0.96
CA ILE A 39 -12.98 2.94 -1.58
C ILE A 39 -12.88 4.41 -2.00
N ALA A 40 -12.36 5.28 -1.14
CA ALA A 40 -12.20 6.71 -1.46
C ALA A 40 -11.33 6.91 -2.71
N ASP A 41 -10.22 6.17 -2.81
CA ASP A 41 -9.33 6.16 -3.96
C ASP A 41 -10.04 5.65 -5.24
N ALA A 42 -10.75 4.53 -5.15
CA ALA A 42 -11.47 3.96 -6.29
C ALA A 42 -12.57 4.90 -6.81
N VAL A 43 -13.29 5.59 -5.90
CA VAL A 43 -14.33 6.55 -6.23
C VAL A 43 -13.75 7.80 -6.88
N ASP A 44 -12.62 8.33 -6.34
CA ASP A 44 -11.95 9.52 -6.91
C ASP A 44 -11.49 9.24 -8.35
N GLY A 45 -10.84 8.10 -8.56
CA GLY A 45 -10.43 7.66 -9.90
C GLY A 45 -11.59 7.41 -10.87
N ALA A 46 -12.72 6.86 -10.39
CA ALA A 46 -13.91 6.66 -11.22
C ALA A 46 -14.58 7.99 -11.59
N LEU A 47 -14.67 8.91 -10.64
CA LEU A 47 -15.26 10.25 -10.85
C LEU A 47 -14.44 11.07 -11.85
N ALA A 48 -13.11 11.09 -11.69
CA ALA A 48 -12.20 11.79 -12.61
C ALA A 48 -12.35 11.30 -14.07
N ARG A 49 -12.44 9.99 -14.27
CA ARG A 49 -12.67 9.40 -15.59
C ARG A 49 -14.04 9.78 -16.18
N LYS A 50 -15.09 9.79 -15.37
CA LYS A 50 -16.47 10.10 -15.82
C LYS A 50 -16.64 11.57 -16.18
N MET A 51 -15.97 12.47 -15.47
CA MET A 51 -16.09 13.91 -15.69
C MET A 51 -15.16 14.44 -16.80
N GLY A 52 -14.28 13.60 -17.35
CA GLY A 52 -13.32 14.01 -18.39
C GLY A 52 -12.27 15.03 -17.92
N TYR A 53 -12.21 15.32 -16.63
CA TYR A 53 -11.26 16.21 -16.02
C TYR A 53 -10.00 15.43 -15.60
N ALA A 54 -9.09 15.20 -16.56
CA ALA A 54 -7.73 14.80 -16.26
C ALA A 54 -6.93 16.05 -15.82
N ASP A 55 -7.20 16.57 -14.63
CA ASP A 55 -6.39 17.64 -14.07
C ASP A 55 -5.02 17.07 -13.64
N ARG A 56 -3.94 17.58 -14.26
CA ARG A 56 -2.56 17.17 -13.93
C ARG A 56 -2.22 17.40 -12.46
N ARG A 57 -2.83 18.40 -11.82
CA ARG A 57 -2.64 18.68 -10.38
C ARG A 57 -3.32 17.63 -9.53
N GLY A 58 -4.52 17.20 -9.91
CA GLY A 58 -5.24 16.13 -9.25
C GLY A 58 -4.51 14.79 -9.33
N ASP A 59 -4.00 14.44 -10.51
CA ASP A 59 -3.22 13.22 -10.72
C ASP A 59 -1.93 13.20 -9.87
N LEU A 60 -1.20 14.34 -9.82
CA LEU A 60 -0.03 14.47 -8.97
C LEU A 60 -0.38 14.32 -7.49
N LEU A 61 -1.44 15.00 -7.03
CA LEU A 61 -1.87 14.95 -5.63
C LEU A 61 -2.27 13.53 -5.22
N ASP A 62 -3.04 12.85 -6.06
CA ASP A 62 -3.47 11.47 -5.86
C ASP A 62 -2.26 10.54 -5.69
N HIS A 63 -1.28 10.64 -6.59
CA HIS A 63 -0.07 9.83 -6.52
C HIS A 63 0.78 10.08 -5.27
N VAL A 64 0.85 11.31 -4.80
CA VAL A 64 1.57 11.67 -3.57
C VAL A 64 0.83 11.10 -2.36
N ILE A 65 -0.47 11.33 -2.26
CA ILE A 65 -1.29 10.86 -1.15
C ILE A 65 -1.27 9.34 -1.06
N ASP A 66 -1.33 8.66 -2.18
CA ASP A 66 -1.20 7.20 -2.26
C ASP A 66 0.07 6.67 -1.60
N ARG A 67 1.20 7.35 -1.84
CA ARG A 67 2.48 6.93 -1.25
C ARG A 67 2.51 7.17 0.25
N TYR A 68 2.03 8.32 0.70
CA TYR A 68 1.91 8.59 2.13
C TYR A 68 0.95 7.60 2.82
N SER A 69 -0.18 7.28 2.19
CA SER A 69 -1.14 6.30 2.71
C SER A 69 -0.51 4.90 2.86
N ASP A 70 0.20 4.43 1.81
CA ASP A 70 0.90 3.15 1.85
C ASP A 70 1.93 3.11 3.00
N VAL A 71 2.72 4.19 3.16
CA VAL A 71 3.74 4.30 4.22
C VAL A 71 3.08 4.33 5.59
N LEU A 72 2.04 5.14 5.80
CA LEU A 72 1.35 5.25 7.08
C LEU A 72 0.77 3.91 7.53
N MET A 73 0.02 3.24 6.67
CA MET A 73 -0.61 1.96 7.01
C MET A 73 0.42 0.89 7.37
N LEU A 74 1.50 0.75 6.58
CA LEU A 74 2.57 -0.20 6.89
C LEU A 74 3.32 0.18 8.16
N SER A 75 3.63 1.47 8.35
CA SER A 75 4.32 1.95 9.55
C SER A 75 3.52 1.68 10.83
N GLY A 76 2.19 1.80 10.80
CA GLY A 76 1.34 1.43 11.92
C GLY A 76 1.51 -0.04 12.33
N VAL A 77 1.52 -0.96 11.37
CA VAL A 77 1.76 -2.39 11.60
C VAL A 77 3.17 -2.65 12.15
N ILE A 78 4.18 -1.95 11.61
CA ILE A 78 5.58 -2.11 12.04
C ILE A 78 5.76 -1.60 13.47
N PHE A 79 5.27 -0.41 13.80
CA PHE A 79 5.40 0.19 15.13
C PHE A 79 4.56 -0.52 16.19
N ALA A 80 3.50 -1.21 15.79
CA ALA A 80 2.77 -2.12 16.68
C ALA A 80 3.58 -3.39 17.05
N GLY A 81 4.73 -3.64 16.42
CA GLY A 81 5.60 -4.76 16.75
C GLY A 81 5.20 -6.10 16.12
N TYR A 82 4.33 -6.09 15.10
CA TYR A 82 3.95 -7.32 14.39
C TYR A 82 5.12 -7.94 13.62
N VAL A 83 6.10 -7.14 13.26
CA VAL A 83 7.32 -7.56 12.55
C VAL A 83 8.52 -6.75 13.06
N ARG A 84 9.73 -7.29 12.89
CA ARG A 84 10.95 -6.55 13.18
C ARG A 84 11.05 -5.32 12.26
N TRP A 85 11.54 -4.20 12.81
CA TRP A 85 11.58 -2.92 12.10
C TRP A 85 12.43 -2.99 10.81
N GLU A 86 13.48 -3.84 10.77
CA GLU A 86 14.34 -3.99 9.59
C GLU A 86 13.57 -4.58 8.40
N VAL A 87 12.73 -5.61 8.67
CA VAL A 87 11.86 -6.21 7.65
C VAL A 87 10.80 -5.21 7.19
N GLY A 88 10.24 -4.48 8.16
CA GLY A 88 9.27 -3.43 7.88
C GLY A 88 9.83 -2.32 7.01
N LEU A 89 11.05 -1.85 7.29
CA LEU A 89 11.73 -0.85 6.47
C LEU A 89 11.93 -1.34 5.03
N LEU A 90 12.39 -2.58 4.85
CA LEU A 90 12.54 -3.18 3.52
C LEU A 90 11.19 -3.31 2.81
N ALA A 91 10.09 -3.62 3.52
CA ALA A 91 8.75 -3.67 2.93
C ALA A 91 8.32 -2.28 2.41
N VAL A 92 8.51 -1.23 3.21
CA VAL A 92 8.21 0.16 2.80
C VAL A 92 9.04 0.56 1.57
N VAL A 93 10.35 0.28 1.59
CA VAL A 93 11.23 0.55 0.44
C VAL A 93 10.75 -0.20 -0.80
N GLY A 94 10.42 -1.49 -0.70
CA GLY A 94 9.92 -2.28 -1.82
C GLY A 94 8.63 -1.71 -2.42
N VAL A 95 7.68 -1.31 -1.57
CA VAL A 95 6.41 -0.68 -1.98
C VAL A 95 6.65 0.64 -2.70
N LEU A 96 7.51 1.51 -2.15
CA LEU A 96 7.85 2.79 -2.77
C LEU A 96 8.59 2.60 -4.10
N MET A 97 9.56 1.67 -4.17
CA MET A 97 10.29 1.36 -5.39
C MET A 97 9.39 0.79 -6.50
N THR A 98 8.45 -0.07 -6.14
CA THR A 98 7.44 -0.57 -7.09
C THR A 98 6.68 0.58 -7.74
N SER A 99 6.28 1.55 -6.95
CA SER A 99 5.56 2.74 -7.44
C SER A 99 6.46 3.69 -8.22
N TYR A 100 7.65 3.97 -7.70
CA TYR A 100 8.63 4.85 -8.32
C TYR A 100 8.97 4.37 -9.73
N ILE A 101 9.36 3.10 -9.87
CA ILE A 101 9.72 2.53 -11.18
C ILE A 101 8.51 2.55 -12.14
N GLY A 102 7.29 2.29 -11.63
CA GLY A 102 6.08 2.36 -12.45
C GLY A 102 5.81 3.74 -13.03
N THR A 103 6.05 4.82 -12.26
CA THR A 103 5.90 6.20 -12.71
C THR A 103 7.11 6.68 -13.52
N GLN A 104 8.31 6.18 -13.20
CA GLN A 104 9.55 6.54 -13.91
C GLN A 104 9.51 6.14 -15.40
N ALA A 105 8.68 5.17 -15.78
CA ALA A 105 8.42 4.85 -17.19
C ALA A 105 7.95 6.08 -17.99
N GLN A 106 7.14 6.96 -17.37
CA GLN A 106 6.65 8.17 -18.00
C GLN A 106 7.76 9.21 -18.24
N ALA A 107 8.76 9.27 -17.37
CA ALA A 107 9.90 10.17 -17.51
C ALA A 107 10.80 9.80 -18.72
N VAL A 108 10.74 8.54 -19.15
CA VAL A 108 11.45 8.05 -20.35
C VAL A 108 10.50 7.86 -21.55
N ASN A 109 9.39 8.61 -21.58
CA ASN A 109 8.40 8.64 -22.66
C ASN A 109 7.68 7.29 -22.94
N LEU A 110 7.65 6.40 -21.95
CA LEU A 110 6.83 5.18 -22.00
C LEU A 110 5.52 5.38 -21.25
N ARG A 111 4.52 4.54 -21.51
CA ARG A 111 3.31 4.51 -20.71
C ARG A 111 3.63 4.02 -19.29
N ARG A 112 2.91 4.53 -18.28
CA ARG A 112 3.04 4.08 -16.90
C ARG A 112 2.92 2.55 -16.83
N CYS A 113 3.87 1.92 -16.13
CA CYS A 113 3.90 0.48 -15.94
C CYS A 113 3.09 0.07 -14.71
N TYR A 114 1.99 -0.63 -14.91
CA TYR A 114 1.14 -1.17 -13.84
C TYR A 114 1.37 -2.66 -13.58
N GLY A 115 2.11 -3.36 -14.44
CA GLY A 115 2.36 -4.80 -14.34
C GLY A 115 3.15 -5.19 -13.08
N GLY A 116 3.16 -6.48 -12.78
CA GLY A 116 3.91 -7.10 -11.68
C GLY A 116 3.01 -7.92 -10.75
N MET A 117 3.63 -8.62 -9.79
CA MET A 117 2.93 -9.60 -8.93
C MET A 117 2.07 -8.95 -7.83
N LEU A 118 2.43 -7.73 -7.40
CA LEU A 118 1.74 -7.06 -6.29
C LEU A 118 1.52 -5.58 -6.62
N GLY A 119 0.32 -5.27 -7.13
CA GLY A 119 -0.15 -3.91 -7.35
C GLY A 119 -0.61 -3.24 -6.06
N ARG A 120 -1.01 -1.94 -6.13
CA ARG A 120 -1.52 -1.20 -4.96
C ARG A 120 -2.85 -1.77 -4.46
N ALA A 121 -3.79 -2.04 -5.36
CA ALA A 121 -5.07 -2.62 -4.99
C ALA A 121 -4.90 -3.98 -4.31
N ASP A 122 -4.02 -4.84 -4.85
CA ASP A 122 -3.73 -6.16 -4.28
C ASP A 122 -3.18 -6.04 -2.86
N ARG A 123 -2.27 -5.06 -2.62
CA ARG A 123 -1.71 -4.79 -1.27
C ARG A 123 -2.78 -4.35 -0.27
N LEU A 124 -3.69 -3.47 -0.68
CA LEU A 124 -4.78 -3.01 0.20
C LEU A 124 -5.71 -4.17 0.57
N VAL A 125 -6.11 -4.97 -0.40
CA VAL A 125 -6.93 -6.18 -0.15
C VAL A 125 -6.18 -7.15 0.78
N PHE A 126 -4.91 -7.41 0.50
CA PHE A 126 -4.09 -8.30 1.31
C PHE A 126 -3.93 -7.79 2.75
N LEU A 127 -3.73 -6.47 2.93
CA LEU A 127 -3.66 -5.83 4.23
C LEU A 127 -4.99 -5.99 5.01
N VAL A 128 -6.14 -5.72 4.38
CA VAL A 128 -7.46 -5.88 5.00
C VAL A 128 -7.69 -7.33 5.44
N VAL A 129 -7.47 -8.28 4.53
CA VAL A 129 -7.67 -9.71 4.81
C VAL A 129 -6.76 -10.18 5.95
N ALA A 130 -5.48 -9.82 5.90
CA ALA A 130 -4.53 -10.17 6.95
C ALA A 130 -4.88 -9.52 8.30
N THR A 131 -5.37 -8.27 8.28
CA THR A 131 -5.79 -7.56 9.50
C THR A 131 -6.99 -8.24 10.15
N LEU A 132 -8.02 -8.58 9.39
CA LEU A 132 -9.19 -9.29 9.90
C LEU A 132 -8.82 -10.70 10.39
N ALA A 133 -8.00 -11.42 9.63
CA ALA A 133 -7.51 -12.73 10.04
C ALA A 133 -6.70 -12.66 11.34
N ASN A 134 -5.86 -11.65 11.52
CA ASN A 134 -5.08 -11.45 12.73
C ASN A 134 -5.97 -11.06 13.92
N ALA A 135 -7.04 -10.28 13.69
CA ALA A 135 -8.00 -9.91 14.73
C ALA A 135 -8.77 -11.14 15.27
N ILE A 136 -9.07 -12.11 14.39
CA ILE A 136 -9.77 -13.35 14.75
C ILE A 136 -8.80 -14.40 15.33
N HIS A 137 -7.59 -14.49 14.77
CA HIS A 137 -6.56 -15.47 15.15
C HIS A 137 -5.25 -14.75 15.57
N PRO A 138 -5.17 -14.28 16.83
CA PRO A 138 -4.02 -13.51 17.32
C PRO A 138 -2.78 -14.36 17.60
N HIS A 139 -2.85 -15.67 17.37
CA HIS A 139 -1.76 -16.58 17.69
C HIS A 139 -0.58 -16.45 16.72
N ARG A 140 0.63 -16.65 17.24
CA ARG A 140 1.83 -16.68 16.42
C ARG A 140 1.96 -18.02 15.69
N ILE A 141 2.20 -17.93 14.40
CA ILE A 141 2.48 -19.09 13.52
C ILE A 141 3.92 -18.93 13.06
N GLY A 142 4.81 -19.87 13.41
CA GLY A 142 6.23 -19.77 13.05
C GLY A 142 6.94 -18.52 13.58
N GLY A 143 6.56 -18.04 14.77
CA GLY A 143 7.17 -16.88 15.44
C GLY A 143 6.55 -15.53 15.11
N LEU A 144 5.72 -15.41 14.06
CA LEU A 144 5.04 -14.18 13.64
C LEU A 144 3.51 -14.35 13.73
N GLN A 145 2.81 -13.25 13.98
CA GLN A 145 1.37 -13.17 13.76
C GLN A 145 1.07 -13.01 12.27
N ILE A 146 -0.20 -13.17 11.86
CA ILE A 146 -0.62 -13.10 10.44
C ILE A 146 -0.22 -11.77 9.79
N LEU A 147 -0.36 -10.64 10.50
CA LEU A 147 0.09 -9.33 10.02
C LEU A 147 1.61 -9.28 9.80
N GLY A 148 2.40 -9.92 10.64
CA GLY A 148 3.86 -10.00 10.45
C GLY A 148 4.22 -10.77 9.18
N TRP A 149 3.54 -11.90 8.92
CA TRP A 149 3.68 -12.64 7.67
C TRP A 149 3.26 -11.83 6.46
N MET A 150 2.17 -11.08 6.56
CA MET A 150 1.71 -10.18 5.49
C MET A 150 2.80 -9.16 5.13
N VAL A 151 3.43 -8.52 6.11
CA VAL A 151 4.52 -7.54 5.85
C VAL A 151 5.71 -8.23 5.19
N LEU A 152 6.10 -9.42 5.65
CA LEU A 152 7.22 -10.18 5.08
C LEU A 152 6.94 -10.57 3.61
N ILE A 153 5.74 -11.08 3.33
CA ILE A 153 5.33 -11.41 1.95
C ILE A 153 5.29 -10.15 1.09
N THR A 154 4.74 -9.05 1.61
CA THR A 154 4.71 -7.75 0.91
C THR A 154 6.12 -7.27 0.60
N MET A 155 7.07 -7.40 1.52
CA MET A 155 8.49 -7.08 1.30
C MET A 155 9.01 -7.83 0.08
N VAL A 156 8.91 -9.16 0.08
CA VAL A 156 9.46 -9.99 -0.99
C VAL A 156 8.79 -9.69 -2.33
N LEU A 157 7.45 -9.70 -2.38
CA LEU A 157 6.70 -9.52 -3.62
C LEU A 157 6.84 -8.12 -4.20
N SER A 158 6.98 -7.08 -3.35
CA SER A 158 7.19 -5.72 -3.84
C SER A 158 8.56 -5.54 -4.49
N HIS A 159 9.62 -6.11 -3.93
CA HIS A 159 10.94 -6.09 -4.58
C HIS A 159 10.96 -6.88 -5.88
N ILE A 160 10.34 -8.06 -5.92
CA ILE A 160 10.18 -8.83 -7.16
C ILE A 160 9.42 -7.98 -8.21
N THR A 161 8.33 -7.34 -7.81
CA THR A 161 7.53 -6.48 -8.72
C THR A 161 8.35 -5.28 -9.22
N ALA A 162 9.15 -4.66 -8.36
CA ALA A 162 10.05 -3.56 -8.74
C ALA A 162 11.06 -4.01 -9.81
N VAL A 163 11.70 -5.17 -9.61
CA VAL A 163 12.64 -5.75 -10.60
C VAL A 163 11.92 -6.11 -11.90
N GLN A 164 10.74 -6.70 -11.85
CA GLN A 164 9.94 -7.01 -13.05
C GLN A 164 9.61 -5.76 -13.85
N ARG A 165 9.19 -4.66 -13.20
CA ARG A 165 8.93 -3.37 -13.85
C ARG A 165 10.19 -2.78 -14.46
N PHE A 166 11.31 -2.82 -13.74
CA PHE A 166 12.59 -2.34 -14.25
C PHE A 166 13.01 -3.09 -15.52
N ILE A 167 12.97 -4.42 -15.51
CA ILE A 167 13.34 -5.25 -16.67
C ILE A 167 12.40 -4.97 -17.85
N TYR A 168 11.10 -4.81 -17.62
CA TYR A 168 10.13 -4.49 -18.64
C TYR A 168 10.45 -3.15 -19.32
N ILE A 169 10.66 -2.10 -18.53
CA ILE A 169 11.00 -0.75 -19.02
C ILE A 169 12.32 -0.79 -19.79
N TRP A 170 13.35 -1.42 -19.22
CA TRP A 170 14.66 -1.54 -19.84
C TRP A 170 14.61 -2.19 -21.23
N ARG A 171 13.87 -3.29 -21.34
CA ARG A 171 13.67 -3.97 -22.64
C ARG A 171 12.87 -3.15 -23.64
N SER A 172 11.98 -2.30 -23.17
CA SER A 172 11.16 -1.44 -24.03
C SER A 172 11.95 -0.25 -24.61
N LEU A 173 13.01 0.20 -23.92
CA LEU A 173 13.90 1.28 -24.37
C LEU A 173 14.93 0.82 -25.41
N GLY A 174 15.24 -0.48 -25.47
CA GLY A 174 16.18 -1.05 -26.44
C GLY A 174 15.55 -1.45 -27.79
N ARG A 175 14.26 -1.17 -27.98
CA ARG A 175 13.52 -1.39 -29.23
C ARG A 175 13.23 -0.09 -29.93
#